data_8afddc30f5437c6bba1aaf6269d72f69
#
_entry.id   8afddc30f5437c6bba1aaf6269d72f69
#
_cell.length_a   1.000
_cell.length_b   1.000
_cell.length_c   1.000
_cell.angle_alpha   90.00
_cell.angle_beta   90.00
_cell.angle_gamma   90.00
#
_symmetry.space_group_name_H-M   'P 1'
#
loop_
_entity.id
_entity.type
_entity.pdbx_description
1 polymer ?
#
loop_
_entity_poly.entity_id
_entity_poly.type
_entity_poly.pdbx_seq_one_letter_code
_entity_poly.pdbx_strand_id
1 'polypeptide(L)'
;MKQLRILFGLWCVLSMYFVHICCAQNGNQSVPSDSVSAINTAGFDEVQWYTMFANIPRDWGRWYDISFRKERLNEWLIIGGLTVATVLTDDITYTPSARFYHSSSQAKKWSDFCANIGDGTTQFALAGSFGAYGLIFKDQKALRTCSQIVQAVLASGAVIQVLKHVTGRESPFVRSTPTGVWKILPNQIDYHRRVPQFDAYPSGHICTSLATVIIVAENYPDVKWIRPAGYAFTTLVGLGMLNNGIHWVSDYPLGLFIGYYFGMLAAHPEGVSVMESDDGRLKVYVLPNITPMGTGATLSMTF
;
A
#
# COMPACT_ATOMS: atom_id res chain seq x y z
N MET A 1 1.31 30.36 3.59
CA MET A 1 1.33 29.64 4.88
C MET A 1 -0.04 29.15 5.36
N LYS A 2 -1.12 29.97 5.37
CA LYS A 2 -2.48 29.51 5.79
C LYS A 2 -3.04 28.39 4.89
N GLN A 3 -2.93 28.50 3.57
CA GLN A 3 -3.42 27.48 2.63
C GLN A 3 -2.64 26.15 2.76
N LEU A 4 -1.33 26.18 3.00
CA LEU A 4 -0.51 24.98 3.22
C LEU A 4 -0.93 24.24 4.49
N ARG A 5 -1.32 24.98 5.55
CA ARG A 5 -1.87 24.39 6.80
C ARG A 5 -3.24 23.75 6.59
N ILE A 6 -4.09 24.33 5.73
CA ILE A 6 -5.41 23.77 5.39
C ILE A 6 -5.25 22.51 4.55
N LEU A 7 -4.37 22.53 3.55
CA LEU A 7 -4.09 21.37 2.70
C LEU A 7 -3.42 20.23 3.48
N PHE A 8 -2.47 20.56 4.37
CA PHE A 8 -1.88 19.60 5.29
C PHE A 8 -2.93 19.02 6.26
N GLY A 9 -3.82 19.87 6.79
CA GLY A 9 -4.94 19.44 7.63
C GLY A 9 -5.91 18.52 6.89
N LEU A 10 -6.31 18.88 5.67
CA LEU A 10 -7.20 18.04 4.82
C LEU A 10 -6.53 16.70 4.47
N TRP A 11 -5.24 16.71 4.18
CA TRP A 11 -4.50 15.50 3.85
C TRP A 11 -4.27 14.61 5.08
N CYS A 12 -3.95 15.18 6.24
CA CYS A 12 -3.91 14.45 7.51
C CYS A 12 -5.29 13.88 7.88
N VAL A 13 -6.37 14.62 7.63
CA VAL A 13 -7.74 14.14 7.87
C VAL A 13 -8.11 13.03 6.89
N LEU A 14 -7.79 13.13 5.60
CA LEU A 14 -8.03 12.09 4.61
C LEU A 14 -7.19 10.84 4.90
N SER A 15 -5.91 10.99 5.26
CA SER A 15 -5.05 9.88 5.68
C SER A 15 -5.55 9.24 6.98
N MET A 16 -5.96 10.06 7.98
CA MET A 16 -6.56 9.57 9.23
C MET A 16 -7.92 8.93 9.01
N TYR A 17 -8.75 9.45 8.09
CA TYR A 17 -10.05 8.86 7.76
C TYR A 17 -9.89 7.52 7.05
N PHE A 18 -8.95 7.43 6.10
CA PHE A 18 -8.58 6.16 5.46
C PHE A 18 -7.99 5.17 6.48
N VAL A 19 -7.14 5.67 7.38
CA VAL A 19 -6.59 4.91 8.51
C VAL A 19 -7.69 4.50 9.48
N HIS A 20 -8.64 5.38 9.77
CA HIS A 20 -9.77 5.04 10.66
C HIS A 20 -10.68 3.98 10.04
N ILE A 21 -10.93 4.05 8.75
CA ILE A 21 -11.65 3.01 7.98
C ILE A 21 -10.87 1.69 8.04
N CYS A 22 -9.54 1.71 7.89
CA CYS A 22 -8.70 0.52 7.99
C CYS A 22 -8.54 0.00 9.44
N CYS A 23 -8.50 0.89 10.46
CA CYS A 23 -8.30 0.52 11.86
C CYS A 23 -9.59 0.22 12.63
N ALA A 24 -10.75 0.74 12.24
CA ALA A 24 -12.03 0.43 12.86
C ALA A 24 -12.41 -1.05 12.72
N GLN A 25 -11.73 -1.79 11.85
CA GLN A 25 -11.91 -3.23 11.68
C GLN A 25 -11.34 -4.09 12.82
N ASN A 26 -10.40 -3.56 13.62
CA ASN A 26 -9.80 -4.32 14.73
C ASN A 26 -10.36 -3.97 16.13
N GLY A 27 -11.39 -3.11 16.21
CA GLY A 27 -11.78 -2.43 17.47
C GLY A 27 -12.93 -3.04 18.27
N ASN A 28 -13.63 -4.10 17.85
CA ASN A 28 -14.81 -4.55 18.59
C ASN A 28 -15.06 -6.06 18.49
N GLN A 29 -14.14 -6.86 19.01
CA GLN A 29 -14.49 -8.17 19.60
C GLN A 29 -13.59 -8.40 20.81
N SER A 30 -14.16 -8.19 21.99
CA SER A 30 -13.66 -8.78 23.24
C SER A 30 -13.86 -10.30 23.15
N VAL A 31 -12.83 -10.99 22.66
CA VAL A 31 -12.77 -12.45 22.76
C VAL A 31 -12.54 -12.78 24.24
N PRO A 32 -13.32 -13.70 24.86
CA PRO A 32 -13.08 -14.13 26.24
C PRO A 32 -11.64 -14.61 26.39
N SER A 33 -10.99 -14.21 27.47
CA SER A 33 -9.57 -14.45 27.75
C SER A 33 -9.15 -15.93 27.79
N ASP A 34 -10.10 -16.84 27.87
CA ASP A 34 -9.85 -18.28 28.04
C ASP A 34 -9.64 -19.03 26.70
N SER A 35 -9.93 -18.38 25.56
CA SER A 35 -9.70 -18.96 24.23
C SER A 35 -8.38 -18.52 23.55
N VAL A 36 -7.64 -17.60 24.16
CA VAL A 36 -6.39 -17.04 23.60
C VAL A 36 -5.18 -17.97 23.82
N SER A 37 -5.28 -18.94 24.75
CA SER A 37 -4.18 -19.88 25.07
C SER A 37 -4.02 -21.02 24.06
N ALA A 38 -4.89 -21.14 23.07
CA ALA A 38 -4.84 -22.19 22.04
C ALA A 38 -4.56 -21.67 20.63
N ILE A 39 -4.08 -20.43 20.45
CA ILE A 39 -3.41 -20.07 19.20
C ILE A 39 -2.07 -20.81 19.23
N ASN A 40 -2.15 -22.07 18.79
CA ASN A 40 -0.99 -22.89 18.52
C ASN A 40 0.05 -22.04 17.81
N THR A 41 1.23 -21.96 18.37
CA THR A 41 2.50 -21.88 17.65
C THR A 41 2.59 -23.12 16.75
N ALA A 42 1.67 -23.27 15.80
CA ALA A 42 1.81 -24.19 14.69
C ALA A 42 3.17 -23.86 14.12
N GLY A 43 4.10 -24.81 14.21
CA GLY A 43 5.51 -24.61 13.93
C GLY A 43 5.63 -23.86 12.63
N PHE A 44 6.30 -22.71 12.66
CA PHE A 44 6.51 -21.91 11.47
C PHE A 44 7.29 -22.80 10.51
N ASP A 45 6.63 -23.32 9.47
CA ASP A 45 7.31 -24.05 8.42
C ASP A 45 8.51 -23.23 7.97
N GLU A 46 9.64 -23.90 7.80
CA GLU A 46 10.88 -23.26 7.40
C GLU A 46 10.65 -22.46 6.12
N VAL A 47 10.92 -21.14 6.17
CA VAL A 47 10.65 -20.24 5.04
C VAL A 47 11.57 -20.63 3.89
N GLN A 48 10.99 -21.19 2.83
CA GLN A 48 11.73 -21.52 1.62
C GLN A 48 12.00 -20.23 0.84
N TRP A 49 13.23 -20.01 0.41
CA TRP A 49 13.66 -18.79 -0.28
C TRP A 49 12.85 -18.46 -1.55
N TYR A 50 12.29 -19.48 -2.23
CA TYR A 50 11.52 -19.30 -3.46
C TYR A 50 10.04 -18.92 -3.23
N THR A 51 9.51 -19.03 -2.01
CA THR A 51 8.09 -18.75 -1.71
C THR A 51 7.71 -17.33 -2.07
N MET A 52 8.65 -16.37 -1.93
CA MET A 52 8.43 -14.97 -2.32
C MET A 52 8.06 -14.80 -3.80
N PHE A 53 8.50 -15.72 -4.67
CA PHE A 53 8.16 -15.71 -6.11
C PHE A 53 6.98 -16.63 -6.42
N ALA A 54 6.95 -17.82 -5.82
CA ALA A 54 5.94 -18.82 -6.08
C ALA A 54 4.52 -18.36 -5.70
N ASN A 55 4.41 -17.49 -4.70
CA ASN A 55 3.14 -16.96 -4.23
C ASN A 55 2.57 -15.82 -5.11
N ILE A 56 3.37 -15.14 -5.92
CA ILE A 56 2.93 -13.98 -6.71
C ILE A 56 1.72 -14.29 -7.61
N PRO A 57 1.69 -15.37 -8.41
CA PRO A 57 0.54 -15.68 -9.25
C PRO A 57 -0.74 -15.93 -8.42
N ARG A 58 -0.61 -16.58 -7.27
CA ARG A 58 -1.72 -16.79 -6.34
C ARG A 58 -2.24 -15.45 -5.80
N ASP A 59 -1.36 -14.53 -5.42
CA ASP A 59 -1.75 -13.23 -4.90
C ASP A 59 -2.45 -12.37 -5.96
N TRP A 60 -2.02 -12.44 -7.22
CA TRP A 60 -2.75 -11.81 -8.33
C TRP A 60 -4.15 -12.39 -8.52
N GLY A 61 -4.30 -13.72 -8.48
CA GLY A 61 -5.61 -14.38 -8.54
C GLY A 61 -6.51 -13.96 -7.39
N ARG A 62 -6.01 -14.02 -6.16
CA ARG A 62 -6.75 -13.59 -4.95
C ARG A 62 -7.11 -12.10 -5.00
N TRP A 63 -6.17 -11.25 -5.41
CA TRP A 63 -6.44 -9.82 -5.56
C TRP A 63 -7.54 -9.57 -6.60
N TYR A 64 -7.49 -10.26 -7.75
CA TYR A 64 -8.53 -10.18 -8.77
C TYR A 64 -9.88 -10.62 -8.20
N ASP A 65 -9.96 -11.79 -7.59
CA ASP A 65 -11.19 -12.33 -7.01
C ASP A 65 -11.78 -11.41 -5.93
N ILE A 66 -10.94 -10.82 -5.10
CA ILE A 66 -11.39 -9.88 -4.06
C ILE A 66 -11.84 -8.55 -4.69
N SER A 67 -11.06 -7.99 -5.60
CA SER A 67 -11.25 -6.62 -6.10
C SER A 67 -12.42 -6.51 -7.08
N PHE A 68 -12.68 -7.53 -7.89
CA PHE A 68 -13.69 -7.45 -8.97
C PHE A 68 -15.01 -8.16 -8.65
N ARG A 69 -15.28 -8.47 -7.39
CA ARG A 69 -16.60 -8.93 -6.95
C ARG A 69 -17.61 -7.79 -7.00
N LYS A 70 -18.88 -8.12 -7.29
CA LYS A 70 -19.97 -7.12 -7.32
C LYS A 70 -20.13 -6.38 -6.00
N GLU A 71 -19.88 -7.06 -4.88
CA GLU A 71 -19.95 -6.51 -3.52
C GLU A 71 -18.91 -5.42 -3.27
N ARG A 72 -17.84 -5.40 -4.09
CA ARG A 72 -16.73 -4.43 -3.99
C ARG A 72 -16.89 -3.22 -4.92
N LEU A 73 -17.96 -3.15 -5.69
CA LEU A 73 -18.21 -2.01 -6.59
C LEU A 73 -18.16 -0.66 -5.86
N ASN A 74 -18.68 -0.62 -4.64
CA ASN A 74 -18.65 0.59 -3.81
C ASN A 74 -17.24 1.06 -3.47
N GLU A 75 -16.29 0.15 -3.26
CA GLU A 75 -14.88 0.50 -3.03
C GLU A 75 -14.26 1.15 -4.27
N TRP A 76 -14.53 0.58 -5.45
CA TRP A 76 -14.11 1.17 -6.72
C TRP A 76 -14.74 2.54 -6.98
N LEU A 77 -16.02 2.72 -6.64
CA LEU A 77 -16.68 4.03 -6.72
C LEU A 77 -16.06 5.05 -5.76
N ILE A 78 -15.70 4.64 -4.55
CA ILE A 78 -15.01 5.50 -3.59
C ILE A 78 -13.61 5.86 -4.10
N ILE A 79 -12.82 4.90 -4.55
CA ILE A 79 -11.46 5.13 -5.05
C ILE A 79 -11.50 6.02 -6.31
N GLY A 80 -12.40 5.71 -7.25
CA GLY A 80 -12.60 6.50 -8.45
C GLY A 80 -13.07 7.92 -8.11
N GLY A 81 -14.04 8.06 -7.22
CA GLY A 81 -14.53 9.35 -6.72
C GLY A 81 -13.46 10.18 -6.04
N LEU A 82 -12.65 9.57 -5.17
CA LEU A 82 -11.50 10.24 -4.53
C LEU A 82 -10.44 10.64 -5.55
N THR A 83 -10.14 9.78 -6.52
CA THR A 83 -9.21 10.10 -7.61
C THR A 83 -9.72 11.32 -8.39
N VAL A 84 -10.97 11.33 -8.84
CA VAL A 84 -11.57 12.45 -9.58
C VAL A 84 -11.56 13.72 -8.74
N ALA A 85 -12.01 13.65 -7.48
CA ALA A 85 -12.04 14.79 -6.58
C ALA A 85 -10.64 15.40 -6.36
N THR A 86 -9.62 14.55 -6.24
CA THR A 86 -8.24 15.01 -6.06
C THR A 86 -7.60 15.50 -7.37
N VAL A 87 -7.96 14.95 -8.54
CA VAL A 87 -7.56 15.51 -9.85
C VAL A 87 -8.00 16.96 -10.00
N LEU A 88 -9.21 17.30 -9.55
CA LEU A 88 -9.74 18.68 -9.59
C LEU A 88 -8.92 19.65 -8.71
N THR A 89 -8.18 19.15 -7.74
CA THR A 89 -7.35 19.94 -6.80
C THR A 89 -5.85 19.81 -7.06
N ASP A 90 -5.41 19.07 -8.06
CA ASP A 90 -3.99 18.79 -8.31
C ASP A 90 -3.15 20.06 -8.52
N ASP A 91 -3.62 21.03 -9.31
CA ASP A 91 -2.87 22.29 -9.49
C ASP A 91 -2.78 23.09 -8.18
N ILE A 92 -3.88 23.09 -7.41
CA ILE A 92 -3.94 23.80 -6.12
C ILE A 92 -2.98 23.18 -5.08
N THR A 93 -2.78 21.86 -5.15
CA THR A 93 -1.89 21.14 -4.22
C THR A 93 -0.44 21.18 -4.69
N TYR A 94 -0.19 20.99 -5.98
CA TYR A 94 1.16 20.94 -6.52
C TYR A 94 1.85 22.31 -6.55
N THR A 95 1.17 23.37 -6.96
CA THR A 95 1.80 24.69 -7.10
C THR A 95 2.48 25.21 -5.83
N PRO A 96 1.86 25.17 -4.62
CA PRO A 96 2.56 25.53 -3.38
C PRO A 96 3.64 24.53 -2.98
N SER A 97 3.49 23.26 -3.29
CA SER A 97 4.48 22.21 -3.00
C SER A 97 5.75 22.39 -3.84
N ALA A 98 5.61 22.68 -5.13
CA ALA A 98 6.72 23.01 -6.00
C ALA A 98 7.46 24.29 -5.54
N ARG A 99 6.72 25.31 -5.08
CA ARG A 99 7.33 26.52 -4.50
C ARG A 99 8.14 26.20 -3.25
N PHE A 100 7.62 25.31 -2.37
CA PHE A 100 8.36 24.85 -1.21
C PHE A 100 9.64 24.13 -1.62
N TYR A 101 9.55 23.19 -2.57
CA TYR A 101 10.70 22.45 -3.09
C TYR A 101 11.82 23.35 -3.59
N HIS A 102 11.47 24.42 -4.32
CA HIS A 102 12.42 25.38 -4.89
C HIS A 102 12.80 26.53 -3.93
N SER A 103 12.23 26.58 -2.73
CA SER A 103 12.46 27.68 -1.80
C SER A 103 13.87 27.69 -1.19
N SER A 104 14.50 26.54 -1.06
CA SER A 104 15.85 26.40 -0.49
C SER A 104 16.48 25.04 -0.83
N SER A 105 17.81 24.97 -0.76
CA SER A 105 18.54 23.70 -0.89
C SER A 105 18.14 22.68 0.18
N GLN A 106 17.77 23.15 1.37
CA GLN A 106 17.31 22.27 2.44
C GLN A 106 15.93 21.69 2.17
N ALA A 107 14.98 22.49 1.68
CA ALA A 107 13.64 22.03 1.28
C ALA A 107 13.74 20.98 0.17
N LYS A 108 14.61 21.21 -0.81
CA LYS A 108 14.89 20.24 -1.88
C LYS A 108 15.42 18.93 -1.32
N LYS A 109 16.53 18.97 -0.55
CA LYS A 109 17.13 17.76 0.04
C LYS A 109 16.16 16.97 0.90
N TRP A 110 15.36 17.67 1.70
CA TRP A 110 14.34 17.04 2.54
C TRP A 110 13.25 16.34 1.72
N SER A 111 12.73 17.01 0.68
CA SER A 111 11.71 16.45 -0.19
C SER A 111 12.22 15.23 -0.97
N ASP A 112 13.43 15.33 -1.53
CA ASP A 112 14.07 14.22 -2.24
C ASP A 112 14.35 13.03 -1.30
N PHE A 113 14.79 13.28 -0.07
CA PHE A 113 14.97 12.24 0.93
C PHE A 113 13.64 11.53 1.25
N CYS A 114 12.57 12.30 1.51
CA CYS A 114 11.25 11.73 1.79
C CYS A 114 10.70 10.92 0.60
N ALA A 115 10.94 11.35 -0.64
CA ALA A 115 10.57 10.60 -1.82
C ALA A 115 11.36 9.28 -1.92
N ASN A 116 12.68 9.35 -1.79
CA ASN A 116 13.59 8.21 -1.98
C ASN A 116 13.38 7.08 -0.96
N ILE A 117 12.98 7.41 0.28
CA ILE A 117 12.66 6.36 1.27
C ILE A 117 11.43 5.53 0.90
N GLY A 118 10.59 6.03 -0.01
CA GLY A 118 9.44 5.29 -0.57
C GLY A 118 9.76 4.47 -1.81
N ASP A 119 10.96 4.62 -2.38
CA ASP A 119 11.36 3.89 -3.58
C ASP A 119 11.41 2.37 -3.35
N GLY A 120 11.10 1.61 -4.39
CA GLY A 120 11.12 0.14 -4.32
C GLY A 120 12.47 -0.43 -3.93
N THR A 121 13.58 0.23 -4.31
CA THR A 121 14.94 -0.18 -3.90
C THR A 121 15.14 -0.05 -2.40
N THR A 122 14.58 0.99 -1.78
CA THR A 122 14.59 1.16 -0.31
C THR A 122 13.76 0.07 0.38
N GLN A 123 12.62 -0.31 -0.20
CA GLN A 123 11.80 -1.41 0.34
C GLN A 123 12.56 -2.75 0.26
N PHE A 124 13.28 -3.01 -0.84
CA PHE A 124 14.14 -4.19 -0.94
C PHE A 124 15.32 -4.15 0.03
N ALA A 125 15.91 -2.98 0.27
CA ALA A 125 16.98 -2.83 1.28
C ALA A 125 16.45 -3.12 2.70
N LEU A 126 15.25 -2.66 3.02
CA LEU A 126 14.58 -2.97 4.28
C LEU A 126 14.28 -4.46 4.39
N ALA A 127 13.74 -5.09 3.34
CA ALA A 127 13.52 -6.54 3.29
C ALA A 127 14.84 -7.29 3.51
N GLY A 128 15.92 -6.88 2.83
CA GLY A 128 17.26 -7.44 3.02
C GLY A 128 17.78 -7.32 4.45
N SER A 129 17.44 -6.23 5.16
CA SER A 129 17.78 -6.06 6.58
C SER A 129 17.06 -7.09 7.47
N PHE A 130 15.77 -7.35 7.22
CA PHE A 130 15.04 -8.43 7.89
C PHE A 130 15.62 -9.79 7.55
N GLY A 131 15.99 -10.03 6.27
CA GLY A 131 16.63 -11.26 5.83
C GLY A 131 17.98 -11.50 6.50
N ALA A 132 18.84 -10.49 6.52
CA ALA A 132 20.15 -10.58 7.18
C ALA A 132 20.00 -10.86 8.69
N TYR A 133 19.10 -10.13 9.37
CA TYR A 133 18.81 -10.39 10.78
C TYR A 133 18.32 -11.82 11.00
N GLY A 134 17.35 -12.27 10.19
CA GLY A 134 16.79 -13.61 10.28
C GLY A 134 17.81 -14.73 10.08
N LEU A 135 18.76 -14.55 9.15
CA LEU A 135 19.84 -15.50 8.90
C LEU A 135 20.86 -15.53 10.05
N ILE A 136 21.26 -14.35 10.57
CA ILE A 136 22.27 -14.23 11.63
C ILE A 136 21.72 -14.79 12.95
N PHE A 137 20.48 -14.46 13.31
CA PHE A 137 19.87 -14.83 14.58
C PHE A 137 18.96 -16.05 14.50
N LYS A 138 18.83 -16.67 13.33
CA LYS A 138 17.94 -17.82 13.05
C LYS A 138 16.48 -17.51 13.37
N ASP A 139 16.05 -16.25 13.11
CA ASP A 139 14.70 -15.75 13.38
C ASP A 139 13.81 -15.99 12.14
N GLN A 140 12.95 -17.01 12.21
CA GLN A 140 12.02 -17.37 11.14
C GLN A 140 10.98 -16.27 10.86
N LYS A 141 10.60 -15.47 11.88
CA LYS A 141 9.68 -14.36 11.75
C LYS A 141 10.28 -13.25 10.89
N ALA A 142 11.56 -12.93 11.10
CA ALA A 142 12.27 -11.96 10.29
C ALA A 142 12.47 -12.45 8.84
N LEU A 143 12.82 -13.74 8.64
CA LEU A 143 12.92 -14.34 7.30
C LEU A 143 11.58 -14.29 6.56
N ARG A 144 10.46 -14.59 7.24
CA ARG A 144 9.12 -14.48 6.69
C ARG A 144 8.82 -13.03 6.30
N THR A 145 9.10 -12.06 7.17
CA THR A 145 8.88 -10.63 6.89
C THR A 145 9.65 -10.19 5.65
N CYS A 146 10.92 -10.60 5.52
CA CYS A 146 11.72 -10.37 4.31
C CYS A 146 11.02 -10.92 3.06
N SER A 147 10.66 -12.20 3.09
CA SER A 147 10.03 -12.90 1.95
C SER A 147 8.71 -12.22 1.54
N GLN A 148 7.87 -11.85 2.51
CA GLN A 148 6.59 -11.22 2.28
C GLN A 148 6.72 -9.80 1.70
N ILE A 149 7.70 -9.00 2.17
CA ILE A 149 7.97 -7.66 1.61
C ILE A 149 8.38 -7.80 0.14
N VAL A 150 9.34 -8.69 -0.17
CA VAL A 150 9.76 -8.91 -1.56
C VAL A 150 8.59 -9.35 -2.43
N GLN A 151 7.79 -10.32 -1.96
CA GLN A 151 6.60 -10.81 -2.63
C GLN A 151 5.60 -9.69 -2.93
N ALA A 152 5.23 -8.87 -1.93
CA ALA A 152 4.25 -7.81 -2.10
C ALA A 152 4.75 -6.68 -3.02
N VAL A 153 6.03 -6.28 -2.90
CA VAL A 153 6.63 -5.25 -3.76
C VAL A 153 6.67 -5.70 -5.21
N LEU A 154 7.03 -6.94 -5.48
CA LEU A 154 7.05 -7.48 -6.85
C LEU A 154 5.63 -7.66 -7.40
N ALA A 155 4.73 -8.25 -6.62
CA ALA A 155 3.36 -8.51 -7.06
C ALA A 155 2.59 -7.22 -7.33
N SER A 156 2.60 -6.27 -6.39
CA SER A 156 1.93 -4.97 -6.56
C SER A 156 2.62 -4.10 -7.60
N GLY A 157 3.96 -4.12 -7.65
CA GLY A 157 4.75 -3.39 -8.63
C GLY A 157 4.40 -3.78 -10.06
N ALA A 158 4.20 -5.07 -10.35
CA ALA A 158 3.76 -5.51 -11.67
C ALA A 158 2.38 -4.94 -12.04
N VAL A 159 1.41 -4.94 -11.13
CA VAL A 159 0.09 -4.35 -11.34
C VAL A 159 0.21 -2.84 -11.58
N ILE A 160 0.98 -2.13 -10.76
CA ILE A 160 1.24 -0.70 -10.92
C ILE A 160 1.85 -0.40 -12.29
N GLN A 161 2.84 -1.18 -12.74
CA GLN A 161 3.47 -0.96 -14.05
C GLN A 161 2.47 -1.16 -15.20
N VAL A 162 1.65 -2.21 -15.16
CA VAL A 162 0.60 -2.40 -16.16
C VAL A 162 -0.33 -1.19 -16.20
N LEU A 163 -0.78 -0.70 -15.04
CA LEU A 163 -1.67 0.47 -14.97
C LEU A 163 -0.99 1.73 -15.50
N LYS A 164 0.28 1.99 -15.22
CA LYS A 164 1.04 3.12 -15.76
C LYS A 164 1.15 3.07 -17.29
N HIS A 165 1.42 1.90 -17.85
CA HIS A 165 1.48 1.71 -19.31
C HIS A 165 0.11 1.85 -20.00
N VAL A 166 -0.98 1.66 -19.25
CA VAL A 166 -2.35 1.88 -19.76
C VAL A 166 -2.77 3.33 -19.63
N THR A 167 -2.51 3.96 -18.48
CA THR A 167 -3.04 5.30 -18.16
C THR A 167 -2.23 6.45 -18.76
N GLY A 168 -0.91 6.29 -18.87
CA GLY A 168 -0.02 7.24 -19.52
C GLY A 168 -0.11 8.67 -19.00
N ARG A 169 -0.08 8.88 -17.67
CA ARG A 169 -0.26 10.20 -17.07
C ARG A 169 1.05 10.97 -16.90
N GLU A 170 1.06 12.26 -17.24
CA GLU A 170 2.20 13.16 -17.00
C GLU A 170 2.47 13.37 -15.52
N SER A 171 3.75 13.35 -15.12
CA SER A 171 4.19 13.79 -13.79
C SER A 171 4.08 15.31 -13.63
N PRO A 172 3.83 15.82 -12.42
CA PRO A 172 3.67 17.26 -12.17
C PRO A 172 4.81 18.13 -12.68
N PHE A 173 6.07 17.69 -12.55
CA PHE A 173 7.24 18.51 -12.91
C PHE A 173 7.45 18.66 -14.43
N VAL A 174 6.81 17.83 -15.26
CA VAL A 174 6.83 17.93 -16.75
C VAL A 174 5.48 18.31 -17.33
N ARG A 175 4.53 18.68 -16.49
CA ARG A 175 3.14 18.94 -16.89
C ARG A 175 3.00 19.94 -18.02
N SER A 176 2.17 19.62 -18.99
CA SER A 176 1.79 20.51 -20.10
C SER A 176 0.44 21.22 -19.85
N THR A 177 -0.34 20.73 -18.88
CA THR A 177 -1.60 21.32 -18.41
C THR A 177 -1.62 21.40 -16.87
N PRO A 178 -2.52 22.19 -16.25
CA PRO A 178 -2.57 22.35 -14.79
C PRO A 178 -2.66 21.04 -14.02
N THR A 179 -3.33 20.00 -14.55
CA THR A 179 -3.55 18.71 -13.88
C THR A 179 -2.82 17.53 -14.56
N GLY A 180 -1.91 17.83 -15.50
CA GLY A 180 -1.25 16.84 -16.34
C GLY A 180 -2.15 16.25 -17.43
N VAL A 181 -1.55 15.73 -18.48
CA VAL A 181 -2.26 15.07 -19.58
C VAL A 181 -2.28 13.57 -19.35
N TRP A 182 -3.40 12.94 -19.71
CA TRP A 182 -3.58 11.51 -19.73
C TRP A 182 -3.54 11.01 -21.18
N LYS A 183 -2.65 10.08 -21.48
CA LYS A 183 -2.53 9.46 -22.81
C LYS A 183 -2.78 7.97 -22.65
N ILE A 184 -4.05 7.59 -22.73
CA ILE A 184 -4.45 6.19 -22.60
C ILE A 184 -3.77 5.34 -23.67
N LEU A 185 -3.14 4.24 -23.25
CA LEU A 185 -2.35 3.33 -24.09
C LEU A 185 -1.31 4.09 -24.93
N PRO A 186 -0.38 4.84 -24.30
CA PRO A 186 0.61 5.62 -25.01
C PRO A 186 1.49 4.72 -25.89
N ASN A 187 2.12 5.32 -26.89
CA ASN A 187 3.15 4.61 -27.66
C ASN A 187 4.25 4.12 -26.71
N GLN A 188 4.51 2.83 -26.66
CA GLN A 188 5.41 2.23 -25.68
C GLN A 188 6.89 2.62 -25.92
N ILE A 189 7.28 2.92 -27.17
CA ILE A 189 8.61 3.42 -27.47
C ILE A 189 8.78 4.83 -26.90
N ASP A 190 7.77 5.69 -27.06
CA ASP A 190 7.77 7.04 -26.49
C ASP A 190 7.70 7.01 -24.96
N TYR A 191 6.94 6.07 -24.38
CA TYR A 191 6.88 5.84 -22.94
C TYR A 191 8.28 5.62 -22.37
N HIS A 192 9.03 4.66 -22.91
CA HIS A 192 10.38 4.34 -22.42
C HIS A 192 11.44 5.41 -22.71
N ARG A 193 11.22 6.25 -23.70
CA ARG A 193 12.11 7.39 -23.99
C ARG A 193 11.85 8.60 -23.11
N ARG A 194 10.63 8.77 -22.64
CA ARG A 194 10.16 9.96 -21.91
C ARG A 194 9.28 9.59 -20.72
N VAL A 195 9.77 8.68 -19.89
CA VAL A 195 9.04 8.09 -18.75
C VAL A 195 8.21 9.11 -17.95
N PRO A 196 8.74 10.28 -17.53
CA PRO A 196 7.96 11.23 -16.74
C PRO A 196 6.71 11.79 -17.43
N GLN A 197 6.61 11.66 -18.75
CA GLN A 197 5.42 12.11 -19.50
C GLN A 197 4.27 11.11 -19.46
N PHE A 198 4.46 9.91 -18.84
CA PHE A 198 3.48 8.83 -18.92
C PHE A 198 3.32 8.03 -17.62
N ASP A 199 4.12 8.28 -16.59
CA ASP A 199 4.40 7.32 -15.51
C ASP A 199 3.84 7.78 -14.13
N ALA A 200 3.00 8.83 -14.09
CA ALA A 200 2.56 9.35 -12.80
C ALA A 200 1.50 8.45 -12.11
N TYR A 201 0.52 7.89 -12.84
CA TYR A 201 -0.62 7.21 -12.24
C TYR A 201 -0.63 5.71 -12.48
N PRO A 202 -0.89 4.92 -11.43
CA PRO A 202 -0.95 5.28 -10.01
C PRO A 202 0.45 5.31 -9.35
N SER A 203 0.54 5.84 -8.11
CA SER A 203 1.83 5.95 -7.42
C SER A 203 2.36 4.61 -6.93
N GLY A 204 3.50 4.18 -7.48
CA GLY A 204 4.20 2.98 -7.06
C GLY A 204 4.88 3.14 -5.69
N HIS A 205 5.44 4.31 -5.40
CA HIS A 205 6.11 4.61 -4.12
C HIS A 205 5.16 4.50 -2.93
N ILE A 206 3.95 5.07 -3.06
CA ILE A 206 2.90 4.95 -2.03
C ILE A 206 2.46 3.50 -1.88
N CYS A 207 2.30 2.78 -2.99
CA CYS A 207 1.89 1.39 -3.00
C CYS A 207 2.89 0.50 -2.23
N THR A 208 4.16 0.52 -2.63
CA THR A 208 5.19 -0.32 -2.02
C THR A 208 5.49 0.05 -0.57
N SER A 209 5.49 1.36 -0.25
CA SER A 209 5.65 1.83 1.13
C SER A 209 4.54 1.32 2.04
N LEU A 210 3.28 1.45 1.62
CA LEU A 210 2.15 0.98 2.44
C LEU A 210 2.13 -0.54 2.56
N ALA A 211 2.40 -1.28 1.48
CA ALA A 211 2.47 -2.74 1.53
C ALA A 211 3.51 -3.21 2.54
N THR A 212 4.71 -2.60 2.54
CA THR A 212 5.76 -2.90 3.51
C THR A 212 5.32 -2.60 4.95
N VAL A 213 4.69 -1.44 5.18
CA VAL A 213 4.17 -1.06 6.51
C VAL A 213 3.15 -2.06 7.02
N ILE A 214 2.21 -2.48 6.17
CA ILE A 214 1.19 -3.48 6.53
C ILE A 214 1.85 -4.80 6.93
N ILE A 215 2.78 -5.32 6.12
CA ILE A 215 3.46 -6.59 6.40
C ILE A 215 4.20 -6.54 7.75
N VAL A 216 4.96 -5.47 7.99
CA VAL A 216 5.70 -5.33 9.25
C VAL A 216 4.72 -5.23 10.43
N ALA A 217 3.63 -4.47 10.29
CA ALA A 217 2.63 -4.33 11.34
C ALA A 217 1.88 -5.63 11.63
N GLU A 218 1.56 -6.44 10.61
CA GLU A 218 0.91 -7.75 10.78
C GLU A 218 1.84 -8.78 11.41
N ASN A 219 3.11 -8.77 11.03
CA ASN A 219 4.09 -9.71 11.61
C ASN A 219 4.52 -9.33 13.04
N TYR A 220 4.42 -8.06 13.42
CA TYR A 220 4.81 -7.57 14.75
C TYR A 220 3.65 -6.86 15.47
N PRO A 221 2.51 -7.54 15.72
CA PRO A 221 1.28 -6.92 16.24
C PRO A 221 1.44 -6.39 17.69
N ASP A 222 2.38 -6.95 18.45
CA ASP A 222 2.66 -6.51 19.82
C ASP A 222 3.31 -5.12 19.88
N VAL A 223 3.91 -4.68 18.77
CA VAL A 223 4.58 -3.38 18.65
C VAL A 223 3.61 -2.35 18.09
N LYS A 224 2.69 -1.87 18.93
CA LYS A 224 1.53 -1.04 18.53
C LYS A 224 1.89 0.25 17.79
N TRP A 225 3.10 0.78 17.96
CA TRP A 225 3.53 2.03 17.29
C TRP A 225 3.92 1.83 15.81
N ILE A 226 4.16 0.59 15.34
CA ILE A 226 4.53 0.32 13.94
C ILE A 226 3.48 0.87 12.97
N ARG A 227 2.19 0.62 13.21
CA ARG A 227 1.12 1.12 12.33
C ARG A 227 1.08 2.64 12.25
N PRO A 228 0.95 3.41 13.35
CA PRO A 228 0.91 4.86 13.26
C PRO A 228 2.21 5.47 12.71
N ALA A 229 3.38 4.94 13.09
CA ALA A 229 4.66 5.39 12.53
C ALA A 229 4.79 5.07 11.04
N GLY A 230 4.34 3.88 10.61
CA GLY A 230 4.35 3.47 9.22
C GLY A 230 3.42 4.31 8.35
N TYR A 231 2.25 4.68 8.86
CA TYR A 231 1.36 5.60 8.16
C TYR A 231 1.93 7.01 8.06
N ALA A 232 2.56 7.50 9.13
CA ALA A 232 3.32 8.77 9.09
C ALA A 232 4.46 8.70 8.06
N PHE A 233 5.17 7.59 8.00
CA PHE A 233 6.20 7.32 7.00
C PHE A 233 5.65 7.37 5.57
N THR A 234 4.56 6.64 5.26
CA THR A 234 3.91 6.66 3.94
C THR A 234 3.43 8.07 3.59
N THR A 235 2.96 8.82 4.59
CA THR A 235 2.59 10.23 4.49
C THR A 235 3.78 11.10 4.05
N LEU A 236 4.93 10.95 4.70
CA LEU A 236 6.14 11.69 4.35
C LEU A 236 6.63 11.36 2.94
N VAL A 237 6.54 10.10 2.52
CA VAL A 237 6.82 9.68 1.14
C VAL A 237 5.92 10.45 0.16
N GLY A 238 4.61 10.48 0.40
CA GLY A 238 3.66 11.22 -0.45
C GLY A 238 3.97 12.71 -0.53
N LEU A 239 4.30 13.34 0.62
CA LEU A 239 4.70 14.76 0.63
C LEU A 239 5.99 15.00 -0.15
N GLY A 240 6.98 14.12 -0.02
CA GLY A 240 8.22 14.20 -0.80
C GLY A 240 7.96 14.13 -2.30
N MET A 241 7.12 13.16 -2.73
CA MET A 241 6.76 12.95 -4.13
C MET A 241 5.95 14.11 -4.72
N LEU A 242 5.05 14.71 -3.93
CA LEU A 242 4.30 15.88 -4.34
C LEU A 242 5.23 17.10 -4.48
N ASN A 243 6.14 17.32 -3.51
CA ASN A 243 7.04 18.46 -3.52
C ASN A 243 8.01 18.44 -4.70
N ASN A 244 8.64 17.29 -4.98
CA ASN A 244 9.56 17.15 -6.11
C ASN A 244 8.86 16.96 -7.47
N GLY A 245 7.54 16.84 -7.48
CA GLY A 245 6.71 16.81 -8.66
C GLY A 245 6.68 15.46 -9.40
N ILE A 246 7.06 14.37 -8.77
CA ILE A 246 7.00 13.04 -9.40
C ILE A 246 5.55 12.54 -9.48
N HIS A 247 4.76 12.74 -8.40
CA HIS A 247 3.37 12.32 -8.34
C HIS A 247 2.41 13.44 -7.94
N TRP A 248 1.20 13.37 -8.45
CA TRP A 248 0.05 14.15 -8.02
C TRP A 248 -0.57 13.54 -6.77
N VAL A 249 -1.34 14.32 -6.01
CA VAL A 249 -2.14 13.78 -4.88
C VAL A 249 -3.14 12.74 -5.37
N SER A 250 -3.70 12.97 -6.56
CA SER A 250 -4.67 12.06 -7.18
C SER A 250 -4.10 10.72 -7.65
N ASP A 251 -2.77 10.55 -7.68
CA ASP A 251 -2.12 9.26 -7.96
C ASP A 251 -2.11 8.33 -6.72
N TYR A 252 -2.44 8.85 -5.53
CA TYR A 252 -2.29 8.11 -4.28
C TYR A 252 -3.47 7.18 -3.96
N PRO A 253 -4.75 7.52 -4.18
CA PRO A 253 -5.87 6.67 -3.76
C PRO A 253 -5.77 5.24 -4.25
N LEU A 254 -5.51 5.05 -5.55
CA LEU A 254 -5.35 3.71 -6.13
C LEU A 254 -4.04 3.04 -5.68
N GLY A 255 -2.96 3.80 -5.54
CA GLY A 255 -1.69 3.30 -5.01
C GLY A 255 -1.83 2.76 -3.58
N LEU A 256 -2.54 3.48 -2.70
CA LEU A 256 -2.85 3.05 -1.33
C LEU A 256 -3.69 1.79 -1.31
N PHE A 257 -4.74 1.73 -2.15
CA PHE A 257 -5.60 0.56 -2.25
C PHE A 257 -4.82 -0.69 -2.65
N ILE A 258 -4.06 -0.61 -3.73
CA ILE A 258 -3.25 -1.74 -4.21
C ILE A 258 -2.22 -2.16 -3.14
N GLY A 259 -1.51 -1.18 -2.55
CA GLY A 259 -0.50 -1.44 -1.52
C GLY A 259 -1.08 -2.12 -0.28
N TYR A 260 -2.24 -1.66 0.19
CA TYR A 260 -2.94 -2.27 1.32
C TYR A 260 -3.29 -3.74 1.04
N TYR A 261 -3.93 -4.01 -0.10
CA TYR A 261 -4.34 -5.37 -0.42
C TYR A 261 -3.17 -6.33 -0.62
N PHE A 262 -2.15 -5.94 -1.36
CA PHE A 262 -0.97 -6.80 -1.54
C PHE A 262 -0.17 -6.98 -0.24
N GLY A 263 -0.13 -5.96 0.63
CA GLY A 263 0.43 -6.11 1.96
C GLY A 263 -0.32 -7.14 2.81
N MET A 264 -1.66 -7.07 2.82
CA MET A 264 -2.50 -8.03 3.54
C MET A 264 -2.42 -9.44 2.95
N LEU A 265 -2.45 -9.57 1.62
CA LEU A 265 -2.36 -10.87 0.94
C LEU A 265 -1.03 -11.57 1.23
N ALA A 266 0.08 -10.84 1.22
CA ALA A 266 1.39 -11.38 1.54
C ALA A 266 1.55 -11.71 3.02
N ALA A 267 1.01 -10.87 3.92
CA ALA A 267 1.04 -11.12 5.36
C ALA A 267 0.21 -12.35 5.76
N HIS A 268 -0.90 -12.60 5.05
CA HIS A 268 -1.85 -13.69 5.32
C HIS A 268 -2.04 -14.61 4.11
N PRO A 269 -1.04 -15.43 3.78
CA PRO A 269 -1.07 -16.28 2.59
C PRO A 269 -2.23 -17.29 2.60
N GLU A 270 -2.63 -17.77 3.77
CA GLU A 270 -3.76 -18.72 3.94
C GLU A 270 -5.10 -18.02 4.17
N GLY A 271 -5.11 -16.69 4.16
CA GLY A 271 -6.25 -15.91 4.66
C GLY A 271 -6.19 -15.76 6.19
N VAL A 272 -7.06 -14.94 6.78
CA VAL A 272 -7.20 -14.87 8.23
C VAL A 272 -8.11 -16.03 8.64
N SER A 273 -7.54 -17.15 9.09
CA SER A 273 -8.33 -18.26 9.65
C SER A 273 -8.82 -17.86 11.03
N VAL A 274 -10.13 -17.92 11.25
CA VAL A 274 -10.76 -17.59 12.54
C VAL A 274 -11.04 -18.85 13.33
N MET A 275 -11.27 -19.98 12.68
CA MET A 275 -11.51 -21.26 13.31
C MET A 275 -11.03 -22.40 12.39
N GLU A 276 -10.32 -23.33 12.98
CA GLU A 276 -10.01 -24.63 12.37
C GLU A 276 -10.62 -25.70 13.27
N SER A 277 -11.36 -26.65 12.69
CA SER A 277 -11.90 -27.78 13.49
C SER A 277 -10.78 -28.73 13.89
N ASP A 278 -10.93 -29.41 15.02
CA ASP A 278 -9.92 -30.35 15.57
C ASP A 278 -9.53 -31.46 14.57
N ASP A 279 -10.35 -31.76 13.58
CA ASP A 279 -10.09 -32.72 12.52
C ASP A 279 -9.50 -32.11 11.24
N GLY A 280 -9.23 -30.79 11.23
CA GLY A 280 -8.64 -30.06 10.10
C GLY A 280 -9.51 -29.95 8.84
N ARG A 281 -10.75 -30.45 8.90
CA ARG A 281 -11.64 -30.50 7.72
C ARG A 281 -12.39 -29.20 7.46
N LEU A 282 -12.71 -28.44 8.51
CA LEU A 282 -13.39 -27.15 8.38
C LEU A 282 -12.41 -26.03 8.67
N LYS A 283 -12.15 -25.22 7.66
CA LYS A 283 -11.37 -23.95 7.82
C LYS A 283 -12.28 -22.78 7.51
N VAL A 284 -12.40 -21.87 8.46
CA VAL A 284 -13.16 -20.63 8.31
C VAL A 284 -12.21 -19.47 8.13
N TYR A 285 -12.30 -18.79 7.01
CA TYR A 285 -11.50 -17.62 6.70
C TYR A 285 -12.35 -16.37 6.83
N VAL A 286 -11.86 -15.37 7.53
CA VAL A 286 -12.46 -14.04 7.57
C VAL A 286 -11.64 -13.11 6.67
N LEU A 287 -12.30 -12.58 5.66
CA LEU A 287 -11.74 -11.55 4.80
C LEU A 287 -12.38 -10.21 5.19
N PRO A 288 -11.60 -9.19 5.53
CA PRO A 288 -12.15 -7.88 5.84
C PRO A 288 -12.89 -7.33 4.62
N ASN A 289 -14.07 -6.74 4.87
CA ASN A 289 -14.93 -6.16 3.85
C ASN A 289 -15.25 -4.72 4.22
N ILE A 290 -14.95 -3.77 3.33
CA ILE A 290 -15.25 -2.35 3.52
C ILE A 290 -16.48 -2.03 2.68
N THR A 291 -17.59 -1.65 3.33
CA THR A 291 -18.81 -1.21 2.64
C THR A 291 -19.17 0.21 3.06
N PRO A 292 -19.92 0.98 2.26
CA PRO A 292 -20.38 2.32 2.64
C PRO A 292 -21.29 2.34 3.87
N MET A 293 -21.89 1.19 4.22
CA MET A 293 -22.74 1.04 5.40
C MET A 293 -21.95 0.62 6.64
N GLY A 294 -20.64 0.38 6.52
CA GLY A 294 -19.76 -0.06 7.60
C GLY A 294 -18.74 -1.08 7.15
N THR A 295 -17.87 -1.41 8.07
CA THR A 295 -16.87 -2.45 7.92
C THR A 295 -17.50 -3.80 8.23
N GLY A 296 -17.34 -4.75 7.35
CA GLY A 296 -17.85 -6.12 7.49
C GLY A 296 -16.73 -7.13 7.30
N ALA A 297 -17.07 -8.39 7.46
CA ALA A 297 -16.18 -9.50 7.16
C ALA A 297 -16.90 -10.49 6.26
N THR A 298 -16.23 -11.00 5.24
CA THR A 298 -16.70 -12.13 4.44
C THR A 298 -16.17 -13.41 5.08
N LEU A 299 -17.06 -14.28 5.51
CA LEU A 299 -16.73 -15.63 5.97
C LEU A 299 -16.66 -16.57 4.75
N SER A 300 -15.50 -17.17 4.55
CA SER A 300 -15.33 -18.26 3.57
C SER A 300 -15.10 -19.56 4.34
N MET A 301 -15.84 -20.60 4.02
CA MET A 301 -15.69 -21.91 4.63
C MET A 301 -15.20 -22.88 3.57
N THR A 302 -14.14 -23.65 3.90
CA THR A 302 -13.72 -24.82 3.12
C THR A 302 -13.96 -26.08 3.94
N PHE A 303 -14.56 -27.09 3.31
CA PHE A 303 -14.89 -28.38 3.90
C PHE A 303 -13.95 -29.44 3.39
#